data_857f78c9d21ab565be782f644202e573
#
_entry.id   857f78c9d21ab565be782f644202e573
#
_cell.length_a   1.000
_cell.length_b   1.000
_cell.length_c   1.000
_cell.angle_alpha   90.00
_cell.angle_beta   90.00
_cell.angle_gamma   90.00
#
_symmetry.space_group_name_H-M   'P 1'
#
loop_
_entity.id
_entity.type
_entity.pdbx_description
1 polymer ?
#
loop_
_entity_poly.entity_id
_entity_poly.type
_entity_poly.pdbx_seq_one_letter_code
_entity_poly.pdbx_strand_id
1 'polypeptide(L)'
;LGQNFSKAFAIQFSDRNGKLEYPHYTTWAVTTRLIGAIIMVHGDDSGLKLPPRIAPTQAVIIPVAQHKEGVLEKAKELKERLAKIVRVKLDDSDKMPGWKYSEYEMKGIPLRIEIGPKDIEKNQAVLVRRDNREKTIVSLDEIEVKVQEMLDIIHNSMLEEARKSRDEKTYVAITMEEFEDIIENKPGFIKAMWCGDRACEDKIREVTGATSRCMPFEQEVVSDTCVCCGKKAKNLVYWGRAY
;
A
#
# COMPACT_ATOMS: atom_id res chain seq x y z
N LEU A 1 15.53 -18.20 6.24
CA LEU A 1 16.12 -19.03 5.16
C LEU A 1 16.82 -20.29 5.68
N GLY A 2 16.90 -20.45 7.00
CA GLY A 2 17.56 -21.61 7.61
C GLY A 2 19.02 -21.74 7.16
N GLN A 3 19.45 -22.96 6.94
CA GLN A 3 20.81 -23.30 6.51
C GLN A 3 20.91 -23.63 5.00
N ASN A 4 19.86 -23.36 4.21
CA ASN A 4 19.85 -23.78 2.81
C ASN A 4 20.98 -23.14 2.00
N PHE A 5 21.20 -21.84 2.15
CA PHE A 5 22.26 -21.14 1.43
C PHE A 5 23.65 -21.47 1.98
N SER A 6 23.80 -21.55 3.30
CA SER A 6 25.10 -21.89 3.89
C SER A 6 25.57 -23.27 3.45
N LYS A 7 24.68 -24.25 3.37
CA LYS A 7 25.02 -25.59 2.86
C LYS A 7 25.32 -25.57 1.36
N ALA A 8 24.51 -24.88 0.54
CA ALA A 8 24.72 -24.80 -0.90
C ALA A 8 26.05 -24.13 -1.27
N PHE A 9 26.44 -23.10 -0.51
CA PHE A 9 27.71 -22.36 -0.72
C PHE A 9 28.87 -22.85 0.14
N ALA A 10 28.69 -23.97 0.91
CA ALA A 10 29.68 -24.52 1.82
C ALA A 10 30.26 -23.49 2.82
N ILE A 11 29.43 -22.52 3.27
CA ILE A 11 29.85 -21.49 4.24
C ILE A 11 29.71 -22.08 5.65
N GLN A 12 30.83 -22.22 6.34
CA GLN A 12 30.91 -22.78 7.70
C GLN A 12 31.61 -21.81 8.65
N PHE A 13 31.33 -21.95 9.94
CA PHE A 13 32.03 -21.27 11.01
C PHE A 13 32.43 -22.29 12.10
N SER A 14 33.48 -21.99 12.86
CA SER A 14 33.85 -22.77 14.01
C SER A 14 33.04 -22.31 15.22
N ASP A 15 32.33 -23.23 15.86
CA ASP A 15 31.61 -22.95 17.11
C ASP A 15 32.58 -22.80 18.30
N ARG A 16 32.03 -22.54 19.50
CA ARG A 16 32.82 -22.37 20.73
C ARG A 16 33.60 -23.63 21.15
N ASN A 17 33.24 -24.79 20.60
CA ASN A 17 33.87 -26.07 20.87
C ASN A 17 34.85 -26.48 19.74
N GLY A 18 35.10 -25.61 18.78
CA GLY A 18 35.94 -25.88 17.61
C GLY A 18 35.25 -26.73 16.53
N LYS A 19 33.94 -26.99 16.61
CA LYS A 19 33.21 -27.78 15.64
C LYS A 19 32.75 -26.89 14.49
N LEU A 20 32.88 -27.37 13.24
CA LEU A 20 32.38 -26.67 12.07
C LEU A 20 30.86 -26.82 11.96
N GLU A 21 30.17 -25.68 11.90
CA GLU A 21 28.72 -25.58 11.79
C GLU A 21 28.31 -24.69 10.63
N TYR A 22 27.12 -24.90 10.09
CA TYR A 22 26.52 -24.04 9.05
C TYR A 22 25.70 -22.92 9.69
N PRO A 23 25.93 -21.63 9.35
CA PRO A 23 25.14 -20.55 9.91
C PRO A 23 23.72 -20.58 9.37
N HIS A 24 22.77 -20.05 10.16
CA HIS A 24 21.42 -19.73 9.71
C HIS A 24 21.41 -18.35 9.07
N TYR A 25 20.70 -18.22 7.96
CA TYR A 25 20.57 -16.97 7.22
C TYR A 25 19.24 -16.30 7.46
N THR A 26 19.27 -14.99 7.66
CA THR A 26 18.11 -14.10 7.54
C THR A 26 18.39 -13.07 6.46
N THR A 27 17.39 -12.73 5.68
CA THR A 27 17.49 -11.73 4.60
C THR A 27 16.32 -10.77 4.68
N TRP A 28 16.64 -9.50 4.54
CA TRP A 28 15.66 -8.41 4.45
C TRP A 28 15.84 -7.75 3.08
N ALA A 29 14.81 -7.78 2.27
CA ALA A 29 14.86 -7.19 0.95
C ALA A 29 13.52 -6.55 0.56
N VAL A 30 13.62 -5.37 -0.07
CA VAL A 30 12.53 -4.67 -0.72
C VAL A 30 12.92 -4.44 -2.17
N THR A 31 12.04 -4.79 -3.10
CA THR A 31 12.28 -4.61 -4.52
C THR A 31 11.38 -3.53 -5.11
N THR A 32 11.73 -3.00 -6.27
CA THR A 32 10.93 -2.03 -7.03
C THR A 32 9.55 -2.58 -7.42
N ARG A 33 9.32 -3.89 -7.31
CA ARG A 33 8.00 -4.52 -7.51
C ARG A 33 6.95 -3.98 -6.54
N LEU A 34 7.33 -3.45 -5.36
CA LEU A 34 6.40 -2.79 -4.46
C LEU A 34 5.73 -1.55 -5.05
N ILE A 35 6.35 -0.90 -6.05
CA ILE A 35 5.69 0.20 -6.79
C ILE A 35 4.45 -0.34 -7.50
N GLY A 36 4.57 -1.49 -8.19
CA GLY A 36 3.42 -2.16 -8.80
C GLY A 36 2.34 -2.55 -7.78
N ALA A 37 2.73 -3.03 -6.60
CA ALA A 37 1.79 -3.36 -5.53
C ALA A 37 1.00 -2.12 -5.05
N ILE A 38 1.65 -0.97 -4.88
CA ILE A 38 0.99 0.29 -4.51
C ILE A 38 -0.02 0.71 -5.58
N ILE A 39 0.34 0.60 -6.86
CA ILE A 39 -0.55 0.92 -7.98
C ILE A 39 -1.80 0.04 -7.96
N MET A 40 -1.61 -1.27 -7.82
CA MET A 40 -2.72 -2.23 -7.83
C MET A 40 -3.63 -2.14 -6.61
N VAL A 41 -3.08 -1.80 -5.44
CA VAL A 41 -3.86 -1.72 -4.18
C VAL A 41 -4.61 -0.40 -4.07
N HIS A 42 -4.01 0.71 -4.50
CA HIS A 42 -4.52 2.05 -4.21
C HIS A 42 -4.90 2.86 -5.46
N GLY A 43 -4.44 2.50 -6.65
CA GLY A 43 -4.75 3.23 -7.88
C GLY A 43 -6.23 3.19 -8.25
N ASP A 44 -6.65 4.16 -9.06
CA ASP A 44 -7.98 4.22 -9.68
C ASP A 44 -7.87 4.65 -11.16
N ASP A 45 -9.00 4.77 -11.85
CA ASP A 45 -9.05 5.16 -13.27
C ASP A 45 -8.47 6.55 -13.55
N SER A 46 -8.30 7.40 -12.53
CA SER A 46 -7.68 8.73 -12.64
C SER A 46 -6.15 8.69 -12.42
N GLY A 47 -5.59 7.55 -12.03
CA GLY A 47 -4.16 7.37 -11.83
C GLY A 47 -3.77 6.87 -10.44
N LEU A 48 -2.58 7.29 -9.99
CA LEU A 48 -2.03 6.88 -8.70
C LEU A 48 -2.81 7.47 -7.52
N LYS A 49 -2.83 6.72 -6.42
CA LYS A 49 -3.12 7.22 -5.07
C LYS A 49 -1.94 6.82 -4.19
N LEU A 50 -1.15 7.79 -3.75
CA LEU A 50 0.03 7.50 -2.94
C LEU A 50 -0.29 7.71 -1.45
N PRO A 51 -0.03 6.70 -0.60
CA PRO A 51 -0.12 6.90 0.84
C PRO A 51 0.79 8.04 1.29
N PRO A 52 0.33 9.00 2.09
CA PRO A 52 1.08 10.21 2.42
C PRO A 52 2.49 9.98 2.97
N ARG A 53 2.70 8.93 3.78
CA ARG A 53 4.01 8.67 4.39
C ARG A 53 5.09 8.32 3.36
N ILE A 54 4.72 7.69 2.25
CA ILE A 54 5.66 7.27 1.19
C ILE A 54 5.63 8.18 -0.05
N ALA A 55 4.66 9.09 -0.17
CA ALA A 55 4.56 10.00 -1.30
C ALA A 55 5.78 10.93 -1.38
N PRO A 56 6.52 11.01 -2.51
CA PRO A 56 7.64 11.94 -2.65
C PRO A 56 7.24 13.40 -2.46
N THR A 57 6.01 13.73 -2.89
CA THR A 57 5.35 15.02 -2.63
C THR A 57 4.04 14.72 -1.90
N GLN A 58 3.88 15.25 -0.69
CA GLN A 58 2.69 15.03 0.13
C GLN A 58 1.57 16.01 -0.18
N ALA A 59 1.95 17.23 -0.53
CA ALA A 59 0.99 18.27 -0.90
C ALA A 59 1.48 19.08 -2.10
N VAL A 60 0.55 19.54 -2.93
CA VAL A 60 0.84 20.50 -4.00
C VAL A 60 -0.03 21.73 -3.82
N ILE A 61 0.59 22.90 -3.87
CA ILE A 61 -0.09 24.20 -3.86
C ILE A 61 -0.33 24.63 -5.31
N ILE A 62 -1.57 24.94 -5.64
CA ILE A 62 -1.99 25.40 -6.96
C ILE A 62 -2.64 26.79 -6.82
N PRO A 63 -1.92 27.85 -7.20
CA PRO A 63 -2.52 29.18 -7.25
C PRO A 63 -3.56 29.26 -8.37
N VAL A 64 -4.78 29.63 -8.00
CA VAL A 64 -5.89 29.86 -8.93
C VAL A 64 -5.88 31.32 -9.36
N ALA A 65 -5.89 31.58 -10.67
CA ALA A 65 -5.74 32.93 -11.22
C ALA A 65 -4.44 33.64 -10.73
N GLN A 66 -3.33 32.94 -10.82
CA GLN A 66 -1.99 33.38 -10.36
C GLN A 66 -1.51 34.71 -10.96
N HIS A 67 -2.09 35.16 -12.08
CA HIS A 67 -1.83 36.44 -12.72
C HIS A 67 -2.42 37.64 -11.94
N LYS A 68 -3.31 37.40 -11.00
CA LYS A 68 -3.86 38.45 -10.14
C LYS A 68 -2.87 38.80 -9.02
N GLU A 69 -2.84 40.09 -8.68
CA GLU A 69 -1.97 40.64 -7.67
C GLU A 69 -2.10 39.91 -6.33
N GLY A 70 -0.98 39.60 -5.68
CA GLY A 70 -0.88 38.98 -4.36
C GLY A 70 -1.10 37.46 -4.34
N VAL A 71 -1.59 36.81 -5.41
CA VAL A 71 -1.91 35.38 -5.38
C VAL A 71 -0.65 34.53 -5.38
N LEU A 72 0.29 34.84 -6.25
CA LEU A 72 1.53 34.05 -6.35
C LEU A 72 2.45 34.26 -5.13
N GLU A 73 2.50 35.49 -4.62
CA GLU A 73 3.23 35.86 -3.41
C GLU A 73 2.71 35.07 -2.21
N LYS A 74 1.39 35.03 -2.04
CA LYS A 74 0.76 34.28 -0.96
C LYS A 74 0.96 32.77 -1.09
N ALA A 75 0.91 32.24 -2.30
CA ALA A 75 1.22 30.82 -2.55
C ALA A 75 2.67 30.47 -2.23
N LYS A 76 3.64 31.36 -2.52
CA LYS A 76 5.05 31.19 -2.15
C LYS A 76 5.25 31.23 -0.62
N GLU A 77 4.64 32.22 0.04
CA GLU A 77 4.64 32.29 1.52
C GLU A 77 4.12 30.97 2.13
N LEU A 78 2.98 30.51 1.62
CA LEU A 78 2.36 29.26 2.09
C LEU A 78 3.28 28.04 1.86
N LYS A 79 3.95 27.98 0.72
CA LYS A 79 4.95 26.93 0.44
C LYS A 79 6.08 26.94 1.46
N GLU A 80 6.63 28.12 1.78
CA GLU A 80 7.72 28.25 2.75
C GLU A 80 7.32 27.81 4.16
N ARG A 81 6.09 28.13 4.56
CA ARG A 81 5.53 27.69 5.84
C ARG A 81 5.38 26.17 5.88
N LEU A 82 4.71 25.58 4.91
CA LEU A 82 4.43 24.16 4.82
C LEU A 82 5.67 23.29 4.58
N ALA A 83 6.68 23.81 3.88
CA ALA A 83 7.92 23.08 3.63
C ALA A 83 8.70 22.68 4.90
N LYS A 84 8.41 23.33 6.03
CA LYS A 84 9.01 23.02 7.33
C LYS A 84 8.47 21.73 7.95
N ILE A 85 7.29 21.29 7.51
CA ILE A 85 6.55 20.18 8.14
C ILE A 85 6.16 19.06 7.18
N VAL A 86 6.03 19.35 5.87
CA VAL A 86 5.63 18.37 4.84
C VAL A 86 6.44 18.55 3.56
N ARG A 87 6.52 17.51 2.75
CA ARG A 87 7.09 17.57 1.39
C ARG A 87 6.08 18.23 0.45
N VAL A 88 6.20 19.54 0.29
CA VAL A 88 5.27 20.36 -0.48
C VAL A 88 5.90 20.88 -1.76
N LYS A 89 5.12 20.91 -2.85
CA LYS A 89 5.46 21.53 -4.13
C LYS A 89 4.51 22.70 -4.41
N LEU A 90 5.02 23.77 -4.99
CA LEU A 90 4.23 24.83 -5.60
C LEU A 90 4.23 24.62 -7.12
N ASP A 91 3.09 24.67 -7.76
CA ASP A 91 2.99 24.71 -9.22
C ASP A 91 2.60 26.12 -9.68
N ASP A 92 3.61 26.90 -9.98
CA ASP A 92 3.54 28.26 -10.53
C ASP A 92 3.67 28.30 -12.06
N SER A 93 3.54 27.15 -12.75
CA SER A 93 3.55 27.11 -14.21
C SER A 93 2.36 27.84 -14.84
N ASP A 94 2.48 28.21 -16.12
CA ASP A 94 1.42 28.90 -16.87
C ASP A 94 0.25 28.00 -17.30
N LYS A 95 0.23 26.76 -16.86
CA LYS A 95 -0.81 25.80 -17.16
C LYS A 95 -2.14 26.19 -16.49
N MET A 96 -3.24 25.91 -17.16
CA MET A 96 -4.59 26.12 -16.60
C MET A 96 -4.81 25.26 -15.35
N PRO A 97 -5.54 25.75 -14.32
CA PRO A 97 -5.78 25.02 -13.10
C PRO A 97 -6.34 23.61 -13.30
N GLY A 98 -7.30 23.43 -14.21
CA GLY A 98 -7.86 22.11 -14.53
C GLY A 98 -6.81 21.10 -15.04
N TRP A 99 -5.85 21.56 -15.86
CA TRP A 99 -4.75 20.72 -16.31
C TRP A 99 -3.85 20.31 -15.12
N LYS A 100 -3.50 21.28 -14.26
CA LYS A 100 -2.72 21.00 -13.04
C LYS A 100 -3.42 19.99 -12.13
N TYR A 101 -4.75 20.12 -11.97
CA TYR A 101 -5.52 19.18 -11.15
C TYR A 101 -5.41 17.76 -11.70
N SER A 102 -5.65 17.54 -12.97
CA SER A 102 -5.54 16.23 -13.62
C SER A 102 -4.13 15.65 -13.55
N GLU A 103 -3.11 16.48 -13.77
CA GLU A 103 -1.69 16.09 -13.68
C GLU A 103 -1.33 15.54 -12.29
N TYR A 104 -1.75 16.25 -11.23
CA TYR A 104 -1.44 15.84 -9.86
C TYR A 104 -2.34 14.72 -9.35
N GLU A 105 -3.56 14.59 -9.87
CA GLU A 105 -4.41 13.42 -9.66
C GLU A 105 -3.78 12.17 -10.28
N MET A 106 -3.32 12.25 -11.53
CA MET A 106 -2.63 11.15 -12.21
C MET A 106 -1.36 10.73 -11.45
N LYS A 107 -0.58 11.69 -10.96
CA LYS A 107 0.63 11.44 -10.16
C LYS A 107 0.36 10.95 -8.74
N GLY A 108 -0.89 10.97 -8.29
CA GLY A 108 -1.29 10.47 -6.98
C GLY A 108 -0.84 11.31 -5.80
N ILE A 109 -0.66 12.63 -5.97
CA ILE A 109 -0.30 13.52 -4.86
C ILE A 109 -1.43 13.50 -3.83
N PRO A 110 -1.17 13.14 -2.56
CA PRO A 110 -2.22 12.93 -1.56
C PRO A 110 -3.11 14.12 -1.31
N LEU A 111 -2.53 15.33 -1.28
CA LEU A 111 -3.25 16.56 -0.93
C LEU A 111 -2.98 17.67 -1.94
N ARG A 112 -4.05 18.27 -2.47
CA ARG A 112 -3.97 19.49 -3.28
C ARG A 112 -4.48 20.67 -2.44
N ILE A 113 -3.76 21.77 -2.47
CA ILE A 113 -4.08 23.03 -1.79
C ILE A 113 -4.37 24.07 -2.86
N GLU A 114 -5.61 24.51 -2.96
CA GLU A 114 -6.04 25.54 -3.89
C GLU A 114 -6.11 26.88 -3.17
N ILE A 115 -5.54 27.92 -3.75
CA ILE A 115 -5.58 29.28 -3.20
C ILE A 115 -5.79 30.29 -4.34
N GLY A 116 -6.81 31.10 -4.23
CA GLY A 116 -7.15 32.12 -5.20
C GLY A 116 -7.48 33.46 -4.53
N PRO A 117 -7.83 34.53 -5.31
CA PRO A 117 -8.10 35.85 -4.75
C PRO A 117 -9.17 35.86 -3.66
N LYS A 118 -10.28 35.12 -3.92
CA LYS A 118 -11.39 35.04 -2.94
C LYS A 118 -11.01 34.30 -1.66
N ASP A 119 -10.07 33.38 -1.76
CA ASP A 119 -9.59 32.63 -0.62
C ASP A 119 -8.68 33.52 0.24
N ILE A 120 -7.82 34.30 -0.40
CA ILE A 120 -6.93 35.27 0.26
C ILE A 120 -7.76 36.34 0.99
N GLU A 121 -8.78 36.91 0.35
CA GLU A 121 -9.69 37.90 0.97
C GLU A 121 -10.33 37.36 2.25
N LYS A 122 -10.62 36.06 2.30
CA LYS A 122 -11.25 35.39 3.44
C LYS A 122 -10.26 34.70 4.39
N ASN A 123 -8.96 34.92 4.20
CA ASN A 123 -7.89 34.26 4.96
C ASN A 123 -8.04 32.73 5.03
N GLN A 124 -8.33 32.08 3.90
CA GLN A 124 -8.59 30.65 3.79
C GLN A 124 -7.87 30.01 2.60
N ALA A 125 -7.85 28.67 2.57
CA ALA A 125 -7.46 27.86 1.41
C ALA A 125 -8.39 26.65 1.31
N VAL A 126 -8.42 26.01 0.13
CA VAL A 126 -9.21 24.78 -0.08
C VAL A 126 -8.25 23.59 -0.13
N LEU A 127 -8.41 22.65 0.79
CA LEU A 127 -7.74 21.36 0.78
C LEU A 127 -8.57 20.35 0.02
N VAL A 128 -7.97 19.64 -0.91
CA VAL A 128 -8.64 18.61 -1.73
C VAL A 128 -7.88 17.31 -1.60
N ARG A 129 -8.55 16.29 -1.09
CA ARG A 129 -8.00 14.94 -0.92
C ARG A 129 -7.94 14.21 -2.26
N ARG A 130 -6.87 13.43 -2.48
CA ARG A 130 -6.76 12.59 -3.69
C ARG A 130 -7.56 11.29 -3.58
N ASP A 131 -7.67 10.73 -2.39
CA ASP A 131 -8.27 9.41 -2.18
C ASP A 131 -9.79 9.40 -2.43
N ASN A 132 -10.53 10.41 -1.95
CA ASN A 132 -12.00 10.50 -2.07
C ASN A 132 -12.51 11.79 -2.73
N ARG A 133 -11.60 12.72 -3.11
CA ARG A 133 -11.89 14.02 -3.73
C ARG A 133 -12.68 15.01 -2.85
N GLU A 134 -12.76 14.74 -1.57
CA GLU A 134 -13.40 15.66 -0.61
C GLU A 134 -12.65 16.99 -0.56
N LYS A 135 -13.44 18.08 -0.48
CA LYS A 135 -12.94 19.45 -0.36
C LYS A 135 -13.25 20.01 1.01
N THR A 136 -12.24 20.54 1.66
CA THR A 136 -12.35 21.17 2.97
C THR A 136 -11.79 22.58 2.93
N ILE A 137 -12.54 23.58 3.36
CA ILE A 137 -12.08 24.96 3.50
C ILE A 137 -11.42 25.09 4.88
N VAL A 138 -10.20 25.63 4.91
CA VAL A 138 -9.42 25.82 6.15
C VAL A 138 -8.89 27.24 6.25
N SER A 139 -8.78 27.76 7.48
CA SER A 139 -8.12 29.05 7.73
C SER A 139 -6.62 28.96 7.45
N LEU A 140 -6.05 30.00 6.86
CA LEU A 140 -4.60 30.12 6.66
C LEU A 140 -3.84 30.20 7.98
N ASP A 141 -4.48 30.59 9.08
CA ASP A 141 -3.86 30.65 10.40
C ASP A 141 -3.64 29.27 11.02
N GLU A 142 -4.44 28.27 10.64
CA GLU A 142 -4.38 26.90 11.14
C GLU A 142 -3.87 25.90 10.09
N ILE A 143 -3.43 26.36 8.92
CA ILE A 143 -3.22 25.50 7.76
C ILE A 143 -2.14 24.43 8.00
N GLU A 144 -1.09 24.73 8.77
CA GLU A 144 -0.04 23.77 9.08
C GLU A 144 -0.60 22.56 9.85
N VAL A 145 -1.41 22.84 10.88
CA VAL A 145 -2.04 21.78 11.68
C VAL A 145 -3.05 21.01 10.83
N LYS A 146 -3.88 21.72 10.06
CA LYS A 146 -4.90 21.08 9.21
C LYS A 146 -4.33 20.23 8.09
N VAL A 147 -3.21 20.62 7.50
CA VAL A 147 -2.51 19.83 6.49
C VAL A 147 -1.95 18.53 7.08
N GLN A 148 -1.35 18.58 8.25
CA GLN A 148 -0.84 17.37 8.94
C GLN A 148 -1.98 16.43 9.32
N GLU A 149 -3.03 16.93 9.96
CA GLU A 149 -4.23 16.16 10.31
C GLU A 149 -4.83 15.50 9.07
N MET A 150 -4.97 16.24 7.97
CA MET A 150 -5.55 15.74 6.72
C MET A 150 -4.69 14.62 6.10
N LEU A 151 -3.36 14.76 6.12
CA LEU A 151 -2.46 13.71 5.62
C LEU A 151 -2.56 12.42 6.46
N ASP A 152 -2.70 12.54 7.78
CA ASP A 152 -2.91 11.37 8.64
C ASP A 152 -4.28 10.73 8.40
N ILE A 153 -5.33 11.53 8.22
CA ILE A 153 -6.66 11.04 7.85
C ILE A 153 -6.61 10.28 6.52
N ILE A 154 -5.99 10.86 5.48
CA ILE A 154 -5.83 10.21 4.16
C ILE A 154 -5.08 8.88 4.32
N HIS A 155 -3.96 8.87 5.06
CA HIS A 155 -3.16 7.66 5.26
C HIS A 155 -3.97 6.54 5.92
N ASN A 156 -4.68 6.86 6.98
CA ASN A 156 -5.50 5.90 7.72
C ASN A 156 -6.71 5.42 6.91
N SER A 157 -7.39 6.31 6.19
CA SER A 157 -8.50 5.95 5.29
C SER A 157 -8.05 4.97 4.21
N MET A 158 -6.91 5.22 3.56
CA MET A 158 -6.35 4.32 2.54
C MET A 158 -5.97 2.96 3.13
N LEU A 159 -5.43 2.93 4.35
CA LEU A 159 -5.08 1.68 5.04
C LEU A 159 -6.34 0.86 5.36
N GLU A 160 -7.36 1.50 5.90
CA GLU A 160 -8.64 0.82 6.23
C GLU A 160 -9.36 0.32 4.97
N GLU A 161 -9.38 1.09 3.89
CA GLU A 161 -9.92 0.65 2.60
C GLU A 161 -9.19 -0.59 2.06
N ALA A 162 -7.86 -0.60 2.13
CA ALA A 162 -7.05 -1.74 1.72
C ALA A 162 -7.29 -2.98 2.60
N ARG A 163 -7.40 -2.79 3.92
CA ARG A 163 -7.74 -3.87 4.86
C ARG A 163 -9.12 -4.45 4.54
N LYS A 164 -10.12 -3.61 4.41
CA LYS A 164 -11.48 -4.02 4.07
C LYS A 164 -11.51 -4.81 2.76
N SER A 165 -10.88 -4.29 1.71
CA SER A 165 -10.80 -4.98 0.41
C SER A 165 -10.10 -6.34 0.50
N ARG A 166 -9.02 -6.44 1.29
CA ARG A 166 -8.34 -7.72 1.54
C ARG A 166 -9.25 -8.70 2.27
N ASP A 167 -9.93 -8.26 3.32
CA ASP A 167 -10.76 -9.13 4.16
C ASP A 167 -11.99 -9.62 3.39
N GLU A 168 -12.63 -8.76 2.60
CA GLU A 168 -13.75 -9.12 1.71
C GLU A 168 -13.35 -10.11 0.60
N LYS A 169 -12.05 -10.11 0.21
CA LYS A 169 -11.47 -11.00 -0.80
C LYS A 169 -10.63 -12.13 -0.18
N THR A 170 -10.91 -12.48 1.06
CA THR A 170 -10.29 -13.63 1.73
C THR A 170 -11.36 -14.66 2.03
N TYR A 171 -11.28 -15.79 1.36
CA TYR A 171 -12.26 -16.88 1.41
C TYR A 171 -11.72 -18.05 2.21
N VAL A 172 -12.59 -18.99 2.59
CA VAL A 172 -12.23 -20.25 3.23
C VAL A 172 -12.59 -21.39 2.29
N ALA A 173 -11.68 -22.36 2.13
CA ALA A 173 -11.93 -23.60 1.44
C ALA A 173 -11.57 -24.80 2.35
N ILE A 174 -12.49 -25.77 2.46
CA ILE A 174 -12.29 -26.99 3.25
C ILE A 174 -12.09 -28.23 2.36
N THR A 175 -12.49 -28.14 1.08
CA THR A 175 -12.28 -29.16 0.07
C THR A 175 -11.49 -28.62 -1.12
N MET A 176 -10.91 -29.50 -1.92
CA MET A 176 -10.19 -29.11 -3.13
C MET A 176 -11.13 -28.54 -4.20
N GLU A 177 -12.36 -29.04 -4.28
CA GLU A 177 -13.39 -28.55 -5.20
C GLU A 177 -13.76 -27.09 -4.90
N GLU A 178 -14.01 -26.76 -3.62
CA GLU A 178 -14.23 -25.37 -3.18
C GLU A 178 -13.02 -24.47 -3.47
N PHE A 179 -11.82 -25.01 -3.26
CA PHE A 179 -10.58 -24.27 -3.51
C PHE A 179 -10.43 -23.91 -5.01
N GLU A 180 -10.70 -24.85 -5.90
CA GLU A 180 -10.66 -24.66 -7.36
C GLU A 180 -11.71 -23.63 -7.80
N ASP A 181 -12.97 -23.78 -7.33
CA ASP A 181 -14.04 -22.81 -7.63
C ASP A 181 -13.67 -21.38 -7.22
N ILE A 182 -13.12 -21.21 -6.01
CA ILE A 182 -12.71 -19.88 -5.53
C ILE A 182 -11.58 -19.31 -6.39
N ILE A 183 -10.56 -20.10 -6.70
CA ILE A 183 -9.41 -19.62 -7.51
C ILE A 183 -9.84 -19.19 -8.92
N GLU A 184 -10.83 -19.87 -9.49
CA GLU A 184 -11.31 -19.56 -10.84
C GLU A 184 -12.27 -18.37 -10.87
N ASN A 185 -13.16 -18.27 -9.89
CA ASN A 185 -14.30 -17.36 -9.94
C ASN A 185 -14.19 -16.15 -9.00
N LYS A 186 -13.29 -16.18 -8.01
CA LYS A 186 -13.22 -15.15 -6.96
C LYS A 186 -11.77 -14.68 -6.77
N PRO A 187 -11.42 -13.46 -7.24
CA PRO A 187 -10.06 -12.94 -7.04
C PRO A 187 -9.78 -12.67 -5.56
N GLY A 188 -8.65 -13.16 -5.05
CA GLY A 188 -8.27 -12.91 -3.66
C GLY A 188 -7.38 -13.98 -3.06
N PHE A 189 -7.51 -14.15 -1.74
CA PHE A 189 -6.79 -15.16 -0.98
C PHE A 189 -7.73 -16.25 -0.49
N ILE A 190 -7.18 -17.45 -0.30
CA ILE A 190 -7.90 -18.57 0.29
C ILE A 190 -7.20 -18.99 1.58
N LYS A 191 -7.94 -19.06 2.67
CA LYS A 191 -7.56 -19.76 3.90
C LYS A 191 -7.89 -21.24 3.74
N ALA A 192 -6.90 -22.11 3.81
CA ALA A 192 -7.13 -23.56 3.78
C ALA A 192 -6.13 -24.28 4.67
N MET A 193 -6.59 -25.38 5.28
CA MET A 193 -5.78 -26.21 6.15
C MET A 193 -4.83 -27.11 5.36
N TRP A 194 -3.60 -27.25 5.81
CA TRP A 194 -2.54 -28.00 5.16
C TRP A 194 -1.87 -29.00 6.12
N CYS A 195 -1.51 -30.18 5.63
CA CYS A 195 -0.88 -31.25 6.42
C CYS A 195 0.64 -31.05 6.66
N GLY A 196 1.27 -30.06 5.99
CA GLY A 196 2.71 -29.84 6.04
C GLY A 196 3.50 -30.64 5.02
N ASP A 197 2.86 -31.43 4.16
CA ASP A 197 3.53 -32.23 3.12
C ASP A 197 3.70 -31.41 1.84
N ARG A 198 4.94 -31.28 1.37
CA ARG A 198 5.28 -30.57 0.14
C ARG A 198 4.56 -31.14 -1.08
N ALA A 199 4.31 -32.45 -1.12
CA ALA A 199 3.56 -33.06 -2.24
C ALA A 199 2.15 -32.49 -2.39
N CYS A 200 1.49 -32.10 -1.28
CA CYS A 200 0.20 -31.44 -1.32
C CYS A 200 0.30 -30.00 -1.85
N GLU A 201 1.33 -29.25 -1.46
CA GLU A 201 1.58 -27.91 -1.98
C GLU A 201 1.88 -27.93 -3.50
N ASP A 202 2.72 -28.86 -3.94
CA ASP A 202 3.06 -29.02 -5.36
C ASP A 202 1.81 -29.43 -6.17
N LYS A 203 0.94 -30.30 -5.63
CA LYS A 203 -0.32 -30.69 -6.28
C LYS A 203 -1.31 -29.51 -6.38
N ILE A 204 -1.47 -28.71 -5.31
CA ILE A 204 -2.32 -27.51 -5.35
C ILE A 204 -1.82 -26.56 -6.44
N ARG A 205 -0.52 -26.33 -6.51
CA ARG A 205 0.09 -25.47 -7.54
C ARG A 205 -0.13 -26.00 -8.96
N GLU A 206 0.04 -27.31 -9.16
CA GLU A 206 -0.13 -27.96 -10.46
C GLU A 206 -1.58 -27.84 -10.97
N VAL A 207 -2.55 -28.08 -10.09
CA VAL A 207 -3.97 -28.08 -10.47
C VAL A 207 -4.54 -26.67 -10.61
N THR A 208 -4.16 -25.73 -9.71
CA THR A 208 -4.82 -24.41 -9.59
C THR A 208 -3.93 -23.23 -9.95
N GLY A 209 -2.63 -23.41 -10.06
CA GLY A 209 -1.66 -22.32 -10.16
C GLY A 209 -1.47 -21.51 -8.86
N ALA A 210 -2.20 -21.84 -7.80
CA ALA A 210 -2.05 -21.19 -6.50
C ALA A 210 -0.80 -21.68 -5.77
N THR A 211 -0.18 -20.77 -5.03
CA THR A 211 0.96 -21.08 -4.15
C THR A 211 0.69 -20.60 -2.72
N SER A 212 1.35 -21.20 -1.75
CA SER A 212 1.35 -20.74 -0.37
C SER A 212 1.89 -19.32 -0.29
N ARG A 213 1.25 -18.45 0.49
CA ARG A 213 1.64 -17.05 0.69
C ARG A 213 2.19 -16.79 2.06
N CYS A 214 1.47 -17.23 3.08
CA CYS A 214 1.96 -17.19 4.46
C CYS A 214 1.24 -18.21 5.34
N MET A 215 1.89 -18.58 6.42
CA MET A 215 1.30 -19.21 7.58
C MET A 215 1.20 -18.14 8.68
N PRO A 216 0.00 -17.74 9.10
CA PRO A 216 -0.15 -16.73 10.15
C PRO A 216 0.41 -17.26 11.48
N PHE A 217 0.93 -16.38 12.33
CA PHE A 217 1.40 -16.75 13.66
C PHE A 217 0.24 -17.23 14.55
N GLU A 218 -0.91 -16.57 14.43
CA GLU A 218 -2.14 -17.00 15.07
C GLU A 218 -2.84 -17.98 14.16
N GLN A 219 -2.94 -19.23 14.60
CA GLN A 219 -3.52 -20.32 13.84
C GLN A 219 -5.01 -20.48 14.18
N GLU A 220 -5.85 -20.35 13.15
CA GLU A 220 -7.28 -20.64 13.19
C GLU A 220 -7.52 -22.02 12.58
N VAL A 221 -8.34 -22.86 13.21
CA VAL A 221 -8.70 -24.17 12.67
C VAL A 221 -10.01 -24.04 11.91
N VAL A 222 -9.94 -24.05 10.57
CA VAL A 222 -11.12 -23.97 9.69
C VAL A 222 -11.57 -25.35 9.20
N SER A 223 -10.72 -26.39 9.35
CA SER A 223 -11.01 -27.80 9.08
C SER A 223 -9.98 -28.68 9.79
N ASP A 224 -10.38 -29.89 10.18
CA ASP A 224 -9.46 -30.89 10.76
C ASP A 224 -8.58 -31.56 9.70
N THR A 225 -8.91 -31.42 8.42
CA THR A 225 -8.27 -32.14 7.32
C THR A 225 -7.59 -31.22 6.34
N CYS A 226 -6.52 -31.72 5.74
CA CYS A 226 -5.80 -31.04 4.64
C CYS A 226 -6.72 -30.93 3.43
N VAL A 227 -6.84 -29.71 2.89
CA VAL A 227 -7.67 -29.39 1.73
C VAL A 227 -7.33 -30.27 0.50
N CYS A 228 -6.06 -30.68 0.36
CA CYS A 228 -5.59 -31.46 -0.81
C CYS A 228 -5.73 -32.98 -0.64
N CYS A 229 -5.33 -33.55 0.51
CA CYS A 229 -5.21 -35.00 0.67
C CYS A 229 -6.16 -35.60 1.72
N GLY A 230 -6.94 -34.80 2.43
CA GLY A 230 -7.88 -35.26 3.46
C GLY A 230 -7.22 -35.82 4.73
N LYS A 231 -5.89 -35.90 4.82
CA LYS A 231 -5.19 -36.29 6.05
C LYS A 231 -5.29 -35.20 7.11
N LYS A 232 -4.97 -35.55 8.36
CA LYS A 232 -4.96 -34.58 9.46
C LYS A 232 -4.13 -33.35 9.12
N ALA A 233 -4.74 -32.19 9.23
CA ALA A 233 -4.09 -30.91 8.98
C ALA A 233 -3.18 -30.50 10.15
N LYS A 234 -2.19 -29.67 9.87
CA LYS A 234 -1.26 -29.12 10.86
C LYS A 234 -1.32 -27.61 10.96
N ASN A 235 -1.45 -26.93 9.81
CA ASN A 235 -1.33 -25.47 9.74
C ASN A 235 -2.43 -24.89 8.86
N LEU A 236 -2.92 -23.71 9.24
CA LEU A 236 -3.64 -22.82 8.36
C LEU A 236 -2.65 -22.10 7.45
N VAL A 237 -2.94 -22.06 6.16
CA VAL A 237 -2.11 -21.38 5.16
C VAL A 237 -3.00 -20.47 4.32
N TYR A 238 -2.49 -19.28 4.00
CA TYR A 238 -3.07 -18.41 2.99
C TYR A 238 -2.51 -18.77 1.62
N TRP A 239 -3.40 -19.00 0.68
CA TRP A 239 -3.08 -19.36 -0.71
C TRP A 239 -3.52 -18.27 -1.65
N GLY A 240 -2.87 -18.19 -2.80
CA GLY A 240 -3.28 -17.27 -3.86
C GLY A 240 -2.53 -17.53 -5.16
N ARG A 241 -3.20 -17.25 -6.28
CA ARG A 241 -2.60 -17.31 -7.62
C ARG A 241 -1.90 -15.98 -7.91
N ALA A 242 -0.68 -16.04 -8.44
CA ALA A 242 -0.04 -14.88 -9.04
C ALA A 242 -0.62 -14.64 -10.45
N TYR A 243 -0.62 -13.37 -10.87
CA TYR A 243 -0.97 -12.98 -12.23
C TYR A 243 0.20 -13.25 -13.19
#